data_ae4e09ca430730aebeb4fdb4bc2448a7
#
_entry.id   ae4e09ca430730aebeb4fdb4bc2448a7
#
_cell.length_a   1.000
_cell.length_b   1.000
_cell.length_c   1.000
_cell.angle_alpha   90.00
_cell.angle_beta   90.00
_cell.angle_gamma   90.00
#
_symmetry.space_group_name_H-M   'P 1'
#
loop_
_entity.id
_entity.type
_entity.pdbx_description
1 polymer ?
#
loop_
_entity_poly.entity_id
_entity_poly.type
_entity_poly.pdbx_seq_one_letter_code
_entity_poly.pdbx_strand_id
1 'polypeptide(L)'
;MAKVTVAKTAGFCFGVRRAVDMAEKLGRDGVCACTIGPIIHNAHVVEHLKSLGVPSVDSAEQVPEGSLAVIRSHGVAKSVYDELSSREIEYADATCPYVMRIHNIVREKSENGYEVIVVGKRSHPEVLGIAGQCFHSEIVGSAEEMSKLFENRPELRAKRVCAVSQTTVGRKIWENCVKILKKVCTNCEIFDTICLATDKRQTEAASLASESDVMVVIGDRTSSNTQELVAICSSVCPKVIRVENAEEIDLSVIRGAERIGITAGASTPDWIIKEVKGKMSEEIKNFEGESFEELLLSSLKTFNNGDKVVGVITAITPSDIQVDLGAKYAGYIPYSE
;
A
#
# COMPACT_ATOMS: atom_id res chain seq x y z
N MET A 1 12.22 -14.28 19.52
CA MET A 1 10.95 -14.10 18.77
C MET A 1 11.03 -12.87 17.89
N ALA A 2 10.83 -13.04 16.59
CA ALA A 2 10.75 -11.91 15.66
C ALA A 2 9.55 -11.01 16.01
N LYS A 3 9.79 -9.70 16.11
CA LYS A 3 8.74 -8.72 16.39
C LYS A 3 8.16 -8.20 15.09
N VAL A 4 6.87 -8.51 14.82
CA VAL A 4 6.13 -7.98 13.67
C VAL A 4 5.34 -6.75 14.09
N THR A 5 5.61 -5.60 13.47
CA THR A 5 4.92 -4.33 13.74
C THR A 5 4.20 -3.87 12.49
N VAL A 6 2.90 -3.61 12.58
CA VAL A 6 2.09 -3.05 11.50
C VAL A 6 1.93 -1.55 11.73
N ALA A 7 2.20 -0.75 10.69
CA ALA A 7 1.97 0.68 10.72
C ALA A 7 0.48 0.99 10.98
N LYS A 8 0.21 1.96 11.85
CA LYS A 8 -1.16 2.35 12.23
C LYS A 8 -1.94 2.95 11.05
N THR A 9 -1.22 3.57 10.12
CA THR A 9 -1.79 4.18 8.91
C THR A 9 -1.91 3.19 7.74
N ALA A 10 -1.52 1.90 7.92
CA ALA A 10 -1.64 0.90 6.86
C ALA A 10 -3.10 0.67 6.45
N GLY A 11 -3.34 0.56 5.13
CA GLY A 11 -4.67 0.25 4.60
C GLY A 11 -5.48 1.46 4.13
N PHE A 12 -6.78 1.27 3.92
CA PHE A 12 -7.66 2.27 3.33
C PHE A 12 -7.58 3.62 4.02
N CYS A 13 -7.32 4.68 3.25
CA CYS A 13 -7.55 6.04 3.71
C CYS A 13 -9.06 6.38 3.69
N PHE A 14 -9.43 7.50 4.29
CA PHE A 14 -10.83 7.96 4.33
C PHE A 14 -11.48 8.04 2.94
N GLY A 15 -10.79 8.65 1.97
CA GLY A 15 -11.33 8.85 0.62
C GLY A 15 -11.55 7.53 -0.12
N VAL A 16 -10.62 6.59 0.01
CA VAL A 16 -10.73 5.25 -0.57
C VAL A 16 -11.86 4.45 0.10
N ARG A 17 -11.91 4.42 1.42
CA ARG A 17 -12.97 3.72 2.17
C ARG A 17 -14.35 4.23 1.75
N ARG A 18 -14.56 5.56 1.74
CA ARG A 18 -15.82 6.16 1.30
C ARG A 18 -16.22 5.71 -0.11
N ALA A 19 -15.29 5.65 -1.05
CA ALA A 19 -15.58 5.28 -2.44
C ALA A 19 -15.94 3.80 -2.55
N VAL A 20 -15.21 2.93 -1.87
CA VAL A 20 -15.48 1.48 -1.87
C VAL A 20 -16.80 1.18 -1.16
N ASP A 21 -17.05 1.75 0.03
CA ASP A 21 -18.29 1.56 0.77
C ASP A 21 -19.52 2.01 -0.03
N MET A 22 -19.41 3.12 -0.80
CA MET A 22 -20.47 3.60 -1.69
C MET A 22 -20.76 2.57 -2.79
N ALA A 23 -19.73 2.07 -3.48
CA ALA A 23 -19.90 1.10 -4.56
C ALA A 23 -20.43 -0.25 -4.04
N GLU A 24 -19.90 -0.73 -2.90
CA GLU A 24 -20.40 -1.95 -2.26
C GLU A 24 -21.86 -1.84 -1.84
N LYS A 25 -22.26 -0.68 -1.30
CA LYS A 25 -23.65 -0.45 -0.93
C LYS A 25 -24.58 -0.56 -2.14
N LEU A 26 -24.22 0.07 -3.25
CA LEU A 26 -25.02 -0.03 -4.50
C LEU A 26 -25.16 -1.48 -4.96
N GLY A 27 -24.07 -2.26 -4.94
CA GLY A 27 -24.12 -3.66 -5.31
C GLY A 27 -24.99 -4.51 -4.37
N ARG A 28 -24.87 -4.31 -3.04
CA ARG A 28 -25.71 -5.01 -2.04
C ARG A 28 -27.20 -4.64 -2.13
N ASP A 29 -27.49 -3.38 -2.47
CA ASP A 29 -28.86 -2.87 -2.64
C ASP A 29 -29.46 -3.32 -3.99
N GLY A 30 -28.71 -4.05 -4.83
CA GLY A 30 -29.13 -4.54 -6.14
C GLY A 30 -29.33 -3.44 -7.18
N VAL A 31 -28.68 -2.28 -7.00
CA VAL A 31 -28.73 -1.18 -7.96
C VAL A 31 -27.89 -1.54 -9.18
N CYS A 32 -28.47 -1.41 -10.38
CA CYS A 32 -27.72 -1.55 -11.61
C CYS A 32 -26.72 -0.38 -11.72
N ALA A 33 -25.45 -0.63 -11.43
CA ALA A 33 -24.40 0.39 -11.40
C ALA A 33 -23.10 -0.11 -12.01
N CYS A 34 -22.28 0.83 -12.52
CA CYS A 34 -20.91 0.52 -12.94
C CYS A 34 -19.97 1.68 -12.58
N THR A 35 -18.67 1.39 -12.37
CA THR A 35 -17.68 2.44 -12.12
C THR A 35 -17.03 2.90 -13.42
N ILE A 36 -16.79 4.20 -13.59
CA ILE A 36 -16.02 4.75 -14.71
C ILE A 36 -14.53 4.69 -14.36
N GLY A 37 -13.86 3.69 -14.92
CA GLY A 37 -12.53 3.25 -14.51
C GLY A 37 -12.54 2.53 -13.16
N PRO A 38 -11.45 1.87 -12.77
CA PRO A 38 -11.32 1.23 -11.46
C PRO A 38 -11.60 2.20 -10.34
N ILE A 39 -12.47 1.83 -9.38
CA ILE A 39 -12.86 2.70 -8.24
C ILE A 39 -11.63 3.17 -7.45
N ILE A 40 -10.63 2.29 -7.34
CA ILE A 40 -9.30 2.50 -6.76
C ILE A 40 -8.27 1.62 -7.48
N HIS A 41 -6.98 1.88 -7.28
CA HIS A 41 -5.89 1.01 -7.75
C HIS A 41 -5.73 -0.21 -6.84
N ASN A 42 -6.62 -1.20 -6.99
CA ASN A 42 -6.52 -2.51 -6.36
C ASN A 42 -7.39 -3.53 -7.10
N ALA A 43 -6.76 -4.50 -7.77
CA ALA A 43 -7.44 -5.49 -8.59
C ALA A 43 -8.41 -6.37 -7.77
N HIS A 44 -8.06 -6.74 -6.55
CA HIS A 44 -8.91 -7.54 -5.67
C HIS A 44 -10.21 -6.81 -5.30
N VAL A 45 -10.14 -5.49 -5.07
CA VAL A 45 -11.33 -4.67 -4.80
C VAL A 45 -12.19 -4.52 -6.03
N VAL A 46 -11.60 -4.34 -7.21
CA VAL A 46 -12.34 -4.26 -8.48
C VAL A 46 -13.09 -5.56 -8.75
N GLU A 47 -12.44 -6.72 -8.56
CA GLU A 47 -13.09 -8.02 -8.75
C GLU A 47 -14.17 -8.29 -7.68
N HIS A 48 -13.94 -7.88 -6.45
CA HIS A 48 -14.96 -7.95 -5.39
C HIS A 48 -16.21 -7.13 -5.77
N LEU A 49 -16.06 -5.89 -6.22
CA LEU A 49 -17.19 -5.06 -6.66
C LEU A 49 -17.91 -5.66 -7.86
N LYS A 50 -17.16 -6.22 -8.81
CA LYS A 50 -17.75 -6.93 -9.95
C LYS A 50 -18.58 -8.14 -9.51
N SER A 51 -18.13 -8.89 -8.50
CA SER A 51 -18.90 -9.99 -7.92
C SER A 51 -20.19 -9.54 -7.23
N LEU A 52 -20.25 -8.29 -6.78
CA LEU A 52 -21.45 -7.64 -6.23
C LEU A 52 -22.34 -7.01 -7.32
N GLY A 53 -22.02 -7.17 -8.60
CA GLY A 53 -22.79 -6.60 -9.71
C GLY A 53 -22.45 -5.16 -10.07
N VAL A 54 -21.28 -4.63 -9.59
CA VAL A 54 -20.78 -3.28 -9.93
C VAL A 54 -19.49 -3.41 -10.73
N PRO A 55 -19.54 -3.71 -12.04
CA PRO A 55 -18.37 -3.81 -12.90
C PRO A 55 -17.74 -2.43 -13.16
N SER A 56 -16.50 -2.44 -13.66
CA SER A 56 -15.83 -1.23 -14.16
C SER A 56 -15.94 -1.15 -15.67
N VAL A 57 -16.22 0.05 -16.21
CA VAL A 57 -16.14 0.39 -17.62
C VAL A 57 -15.05 1.43 -17.85
N ASP A 58 -14.48 1.50 -19.07
CA ASP A 58 -13.32 2.38 -19.32
C ASP A 58 -13.70 3.84 -19.51
N SER A 59 -14.92 4.11 -20.04
CA SER A 59 -15.38 5.46 -20.37
C SER A 59 -16.88 5.65 -20.08
N ALA A 60 -17.33 6.91 -20.06
CA ALA A 60 -18.74 7.26 -19.89
C ALA A 60 -19.62 6.70 -21.02
N GLU A 61 -19.07 6.58 -22.24
CA GLU A 61 -19.77 6.04 -23.42
C GLU A 61 -20.18 4.58 -23.23
N GLN A 62 -19.42 3.82 -22.44
CA GLN A 62 -19.66 2.39 -22.17
C GLN A 62 -20.64 2.15 -21.00
N VAL A 63 -21.11 3.19 -20.35
CA VAL A 63 -22.11 3.05 -19.28
C VAL A 63 -23.42 2.56 -19.90
N PRO A 64 -23.96 1.39 -19.46
CA PRO A 64 -25.22 0.87 -19.99
C PRO A 64 -26.40 1.78 -19.69
N GLU A 65 -27.39 1.81 -20.60
CA GLU A 65 -28.63 2.54 -20.36
C GLU A 65 -29.34 2.03 -19.08
N GLY A 66 -29.86 2.96 -18.29
CA GLY A 66 -30.54 2.64 -17.02
C GLY A 66 -29.59 2.27 -15.88
N SER A 67 -28.27 2.31 -16.10
CA SER A 67 -27.29 2.09 -15.04
C SER A 67 -26.85 3.39 -14.39
N LEU A 68 -26.62 3.35 -13.06
CA LEU A 68 -25.99 4.43 -12.31
C LEU A 68 -24.48 4.42 -12.54
N ALA A 69 -23.93 5.52 -13.03
CA ALA A 69 -22.47 5.66 -13.15
C ALA A 69 -21.85 6.04 -11.79
N VAL A 70 -20.77 5.37 -11.39
CA VAL A 70 -20.01 5.73 -10.18
C VAL A 70 -18.68 6.36 -10.59
N ILE A 71 -18.48 7.62 -10.23
CA ILE A 71 -17.21 8.31 -10.44
C ILE A 71 -16.20 7.80 -9.40
N ARG A 72 -15.05 7.36 -9.88
CA ARG A 72 -13.96 6.79 -9.04
C ARG A 72 -13.37 7.80 -8.04
N SER A 73 -12.68 7.30 -7.02
CA SER A 73 -12.07 8.12 -5.95
C SER A 73 -11.06 9.17 -6.43
N HIS A 74 -10.43 8.94 -7.57
CA HIS A 74 -9.45 9.83 -8.22
C HIS A 74 -10.09 11.03 -8.92
N GLY A 75 -11.42 11.05 -9.05
CA GLY A 75 -12.12 11.99 -9.91
C GLY A 75 -11.91 11.71 -11.40
N VAL A 76 -12.57 12.50 -12.22
CA VAL A 76 -12.51 12.44 -13.68
C VAL A 76 -12.43 13.84 -14.26
N ALA A 77 -12.08 13.97 -15.55
CA ALA A 77 -12.11 15.23 -16.28
C ALA A 77 -13.53 15.79 -16.39
N LYS A 78 -13.65 17.11 -16.58
CA LYS A 78 -14.95 17.76 -16.78
C LYS A 78 -15.74 17.16 -17.94
N SER A 79 -15.07 16.79 -19.02
CA SER A 79 -15.69 16.16 -20.20
C SER A 79 -16.48 14.88 -19.88
N VAL A 80 -16.06 14.12 -18.85
CA VAL A 80 -16.81 12.92 -18.42
C VAL A 80 -18.16 13.30 -17.80
N TYR A 81 -18.21 14.36 -17.01
CA TYR A 81 -19.47 14.86 -16.46
C TYR A 81 -20.38 15.43 -17.57
N ASP A 82 -19.79 16.15 -18.53
CA ASP A 82 -20.52 16.71 -19.67
C ASP A 82 -21.12 15.57 -20.54
N GLU A 83 -20.36 14.48 -20.75
CA GLU A 83 -20.84 13.29 -21.47
C GLU A 83 -21.99 12.58 -20.74
N LEU A 84 -21.86 12.33 -19.43
CA LEU A 84 -22.93 11.73 -18.63
C LEU A 84 -24.20 12.58 -18.68
N SER A 85 -24.05 13.91 -18.58
CA SER A 85 -25.17 14.85 -18.65
C SER A 85 -25.85 14.84 -20.02
N SER A 86 -25.07 14.79 -21.12
CA SER A 86 -25.60 14.76 -22.49
C SER A 86 -26.41 13.51 -22.80
N ARG A 87 -26.08 12.39 -22.11
CA ARG A 87 -26.75 11.09 -22.20
C ARG A 87 -27.82 10.87 -21.14
N GLU A 88 -28.11 11.87 -20.31
CA GLU A 88 -29.06 11.78 -19.21
C GLU A 88 -28.78 10.61 -18.24
N ILE A 89 -27.47 10.27 -18.06
CA ILE A 89 -27.04 9.19 -17.15
C ILE A 89 -26.89 9.77 -15.73
N GLU A 90 -27.63 9.18 -14.78
CA GLU A 90 -27.44 9.49 -13.37
C GLU A 90 -26.08 8.99 -12.87
N TYR A 91 -25.46 9.74 -11.95
CA TYR A 91 -24.20 9.33 -11.38
C TYR A 91 -24.09 9.59 -9.87
N ALA A 92 -23.32 8.72 -9.21
CA ALA A 92 -22.86 8.88 -7.83
C ALA A 92 -21.39 9.28 -7.83
N ASP A 93 -21.05 10.44 -7.24
CA ASP A 93 -19.68 10.93 -7.22
C ASP A 93 -18.92 10.43 -5.98
N ALA A 94 -18.05 9.43 -6.18
CA ALA A 94 -17.17 8.90 -5.16
C ALA A 94 -15.80 9.60 -5.12
N THR A 95 -15.60 10.69 -5.87
CA THR A 95 -14.37 11.49 -5.83
C THR A 95 -14.00 11.85 -4.40
N CYS A 96 -12.75 11.60 -4.03
CA CYS A 96 -12.26 11.96 -2.71
C CYS A 96 -12.40 13.47 -2.47
N PRO A 97 -12.93 13.93 -1.32
CA PRO A 97 -13.10 15.37 -1.04
C PRO A 97 -11.80 16.17 -1.17
N TYR A 98 -10.66 15.59 -0.88
CA TYR A 98 -9.35 16.24 -1.08
C TYR A 98 -9.04 16.45 -2.57
N VAL A 99 -9.36 15.47 -3.43
CA VAL A 99 -9.22 15.59 -4.89
C VAL A 99 -10.24 16.60 -5.44
N MET A 100 -11.48 16.57 -4.98
CA MET A 100 -12.51 17.53 -5.37
C MET A 100 -12.10 18.98 -5.05
N ARG A 101 -11.44 19.21 -3.92
CA ARG A 101 -10.87 20.51 -3.57
C ARG A 101 -9.84 20.97 -4.63
N ILE A 102 -8.98 20.06 -5.10
CA ILE A 102 -8.00 20.40 -6.15
C ILE A 102 -8.71 20.73 -7.45
N HIS A 103 -9.71 19.94 -7.84
CA HIS A 103 -10.54 20.22 -9.03
C HIS A 103 -11.14 21.62 -8.99
N ASN A 104 -11.69 22.03 -7.84
CA ASN A 104 -12.28 23.36 -7.67
C ASN A 104 -11.22 24.47 -7.76
N ILE A 105 -10.04 24.27 -7.13
CA ILE A 105 -8.93 25.24 -7.21
C ILE A 105 -8.49 25.44 -8.66
N VAL A 106 -8.20 24.38 -9.38
CA VAL A 106 -7.65 24.49 -10.75
C VAL A 106 -8.69 25.04 -11.73
N ARG A 107 -9.97 24.68 -11.55
CA ARG A 107 -11.07 25.25 -12.35
C ARG A 107 -11.20 26.75 -12.13
N GLU A 108 -11.33 27.19 -10.89
CA GLU A 108 -11.42 28.61 -10.53
C GLU A 108 -10.22 29.42 -11.07
N LYS A 109 -9.00 28.90 -10.87
CA LYS A 109 -7.79 29.58 -11.34
C LYS A 109 -7.71 29.62 -12.86
N SER A 110 -8.06 28.54 -13.55
CA SER A 110 -8.10 28.49 -15.01
C SER A 110 -9.12 29.49 -15.58
N GLU A 111 -10.33 29.58 -15.01
CA GLU A 111 -11.35 30.56 -15.39
C GLU A 111 -10.88 31.99 -15.16
N ASN A 112 -10.03 32.24 -14.16
CA ASN A 112 -9.41 33.53 -13.88
C ASN A 112 -8.14 33.80 -14.70
N GLY A 113 -7.82 32.96 -15.70
CA GLY A 113 -6.71 33.14 -16.64
C GLY A 113 -5.33 32.82 -16.06
N TYR A 114 -5.27 31.90 -15.09
CA TYR A 114 -4.01 31.33 -14.63
C TYR A 114 -3.59 30.17 -15.52
N GLU A 115 -2.29 30.04 -15.77
CA GLU A 115 -1.71 28.81 -16.29
C GLU A 115 -1.59 27.80 -15.14
N VAL A 116 -2.12 26.59 -15.33
CA VAL A 116 -2.13 25.56 -14.28
C VAL A 116 -0.95 24.63 -14.46
N ILE A 117 -0.17 24.39 -13.40
CA ILE A 117 0.89 23.39 -13.34
C ILE A 117 0.51 22.32 -12.32
N VAL A 118 0.43 21.06 -12.76
CA VAL A 118 0.14 19.92 -11.92
C VAL A 118 1.41 19.12 -11.69
N VAL A 119 1.87 19.04 -10.44
CA VAL A 119 3.03 18.22 -10.08
C VAL A 119 2.56 16.80 -9.74
N GLY A 120 2.90 15.84 -10.59
CA GLY A 120 2.47 14.44 -10.43
C GLY A 120 2.80 13.56 -11.63
N LYS A 121 2.44 12.29 -11.54
CA LYS A 121 2.67 11.31 -12.61
C LYS A 121 1.69 11.54 -13.77
N ARG A 122 2.21 11.92 -14.94
CA ARG A 122 1.42 12.30 -16.13
C ARG A 122 0.32 11.31 -16.52
N SER A 123 0.57 10.01 -16.41
CA SER A 123 -0.39 8.95 -16.76
C SER A 123 -1.36 8.59 -15.64
N HIS A 124 -1.25 9.23 -14.46
CA HIS A 124 -2.08 8.85 -13.30
C HIS A 124 -3.51 9.39 -13.46
N PRO A 125 -4.55 8.58 -13.18
CA PRO A 125 -5.95 9.00 -13.30
C PRO A 125 -6.31 10.27 -12.55
N GLU A 126 -5.79 10.46 -11.34
CA GLU A 126 -6.01 11.69 -10.55
C GLU A 126 -5.43 12.93 -11.27
N VAL A 127 -4.22 12.82 -11.80
CA VAL A 127 -3.55 13.93 -12.52
C VAL A 127 -4.31 14.27 -13.80
N LEU A 128 -4.77 13.26 -14.55
CA LEU A 128 -5.61 13.44 -15.74
C LEU A 128 -6.96 14.08 -15.36
N GLY A 129 -7.56 13.65 -14.25
CA GLY A 129 -8.79 14.25 -13.72
C GLY A 129 -8.60 15.72 -13.36
N ILE A 130 -7.51 16.08 -12.66
CA ILE A 130 -7.17 17.48 -12.30
C ILE A 130 -6.92 18.31 -13.56
N ALA A 131 -6.07 17.83 -14.48
CA ALA A 131 -5.74 18.50 -15.72
C ALA A 131 -6.99 18.76 -16.59
N GLY A 132 -7.91 17.80 -16.61
CA GLY A 132 -9.16 17.91 -17.33
C GLY A 132 -10.21 18.85 -16.72
N GLN A 133 -9.91 19.54 -15.61
CA GLN A 133 -10.74 20.59 -15.03
C GLN A 133 -10.37 22.01 -15.53
N CYS A 134 -9.29 22.14 -16.27
CA CYS A 134 -8.78 23.43 -16.74
C CYS A 134 -8.76 23.50 -18.27
N PHE A 135 -8.73 24.72 -18.81
CA PHE A 135 -8.58 24.95 -20.26
C PHE A 135 -7.21 24.53 -20.75
N HIS A 136 -6.17 24.84 -19.98
CA HIS A 136 -4.78 24.45 -20.24
C HIS A 136 -4.06 24.10 -18.95
N SER A 137 -3.27 23.05 -19.00
CA SER A 137 -2.44 22.64 -17.86
C SER A 137 -1.14 22.01 -18.34
N GLU A 138 -0.07 22.24 -17.58
CA GLU A 138 1.21 21.56 -17.73
C GLU A 138 1.35 20.54 -16.62
N ILE A 139 1.85 19.34 -16.95
CA ILE A 139 2.07 18.29 -15.98
C ILE A 139 3.57 18.03 -15.89
N VAL A 140 4.11 18.06 -14.68
CA VAL A 140 5.53 17.80 -14.40
C VAL A 140 5.68 16.76 -13.31
N GLY A 141 6.57 15.80 -13.51
CA GLY A 141 6.82 14.70 -12.56
C GLY A 141 8.03 14.93 -11.65
N SER A 142 8.87 15.94 -11.96
CA SER A 142 10.11 16.18 -11.22
C SER A 142 10.55 17.63 -11.30
N ALA A 143 11.57 17.97 -10.48
CA ALA A 143 12.21 19.28 -10.50
C ALA A 143 12.92 19.56 -11.84
N GLU A 144 13.50 18.54 -12.46
CA GLU A 144 14.13 18.62 -13.77
C GLU A 144 13.11 18.95 -14.86
N GLU A 145 11.96 18.28 -14.84
CA GLU A 145 10.86 18.57 -15.77
C GLU A 145 10.30 19.97 -15.55
N MET A 146 10.20 20.44 -14.29
CA MET A 146 9.80 21.80 -13.97
C MET A 146 10.78 22.83 -14.57
N SER A 147 12.08 22.61 -14.44
CA SER A 147 13.12 23.48 -15.04
C SER A 147 13.01 23.53 -16.56
N LYS A 148 12.89 22.35 -17.20
CA LYS A 148 12.72 22.22 -18.65
C LYS A 148 11.45 22.90 -19.15
N LEU A 149 10.35 22.84 -18.37
CA LEU A 149 9.12 23.54 -18.73
C LEU A 149 9.35 25.05 -18.88
N PHE A 150 10.04 25.69 -17.93
CA PHE A 150 10.34 27.12 -17.99
C PHE A 150 11.45 27.51 -18.98
N GLU A 151 12.27 26.54 -19.41
CA GLU A 151 13.21 26.71 -20.53
C GLU A 151 12.48 26.69 -21.87
N ASN A 152 11.55 25.76 -22.04
CA ASN A 152 10.77 25.57 -23.28
C ASN A 152 9.64 26.59 -23.44
N ARG A 153 9.09 27.08 -22.31
CA ARG A 153 8.01 28.06 -22.25
C ARG A 153 8.39 29.25 -21.38
N PRO A 154 9.37 30.08 -21.81
CA PRO A 154 9.87 31.20 -21.02
C PRO A 154 8.82 32.27 -20.70
N GLU A 155 7.76 32.37 -21.50
CA GLU A 155 6.62 33.26 -21.27
C GLU A 155 5.87 32.98 -19.96
N LEU A 156 5.90 31.73 -19.44
CA LEU A 156 5.29 31.37 -18.15
C LEU A 156 5.86 32.15 -16.97
N ARG A 157 7.09 32.68 -17.09
CA ARG A 157 7.73 33.46 -16.01
C ARG A 157 6.99 34.74 -15.68
N ALA A 158 6.34 35.34 -16.69
CA ALA A 158 5.57 36.59 -16.57
C ALA A 158 4.08 36.36 -16.41
N LYS A 159 3.58 35.16 -16.66
CA LYS A 159 2.15 34.83 -16.53
C LYS A 159 1.77 34.57 -15.07
N ARG A 160 0.46 34.61 -14.80
CA ARG A 160 -0.08 34.14 -13.53
C ARG A 160 -0.10 32.61 -13.57
N VAL A 161 0.56 31.97 -12.63
CA VAL A 161 0.69 30.52 -12.54
C VAL A 161 0.01 30.01 -11.27
N CYS A 162 -0.81 28.98 -11.40
CA CYS A 162 -1.33 28.19 -10.29
C CYS A 162 -0.63 26.84 -10.27
N ALA A 163 -0.01 26.48 -9.17
CA ALA A 163 0.61 25.16 -9.02
C ALA A 163 -0.09 24.33 -7.94
N VAL A 164 -0.42 23.10 -8.29
CA VAL A 164 -1.00 22.09 -7.40
C VAL A 164 -0.21 20.78 -7.50
N SER A 165 -0.36 19.89 -6.53
CA SER A 165 0.24 18.55 -6.56
C SER A 165 -0.81 17.47 -6.61
N GLN A 166 -0.45 16.32 -7.21
CA GLN A 166 -1.14 15.06 -6.98
C GLN A 166 -1.14 14.75 -5.48
N THR A 167 -2.25 14.23 -4.95
CA THR A 167 -2.41 13.97 -3.49
C THR A 167 -1.39 12.98 -2.93
N THR A 168 -0.81 12.13 -3.77
CA THR A 168 0.11 11.05 -3.39
C THR A 168 1.56 11.28 -3.82
N VAL A 169 1.89 12.45 -4.36
CA VAL A 169 3.28 12.76 -4.74
C VAL A 169 4.20 12.82 -3.52
N GLY A 170 5.45 12.40 -3.69
CA GLY A 170 6.45 12.46 -2.62
C GLY A 170 6.74 13.90 -2.17
N ARG A 171 6.76 14.15 -0.88
CA ARG A 171 6.99 15.47 -0.27
C ARG A 171 8.23 16.16 -0.84
N LYS A 172 9.34 15.43 -0.97
CA LYS A 172 10.62 15.94 -1.50
C LYS A 172 10.50 16.40 -2.97
N ILE A 173 9.74 15.69 -3.79
CA ILE A 173 9.52 16.06 -5.20
C ILE A 173 8.76 17.39 -5.25
N TRP A 174 7.66 17.50 -4.50
CA TRP A 174 6.87 18.73 -4.42
C TRP A 174 7.71 19.93 -3.98
N GLU A 175 8.43 19.80 -2.86
CA GLU A 175 9.26 20.88 -2.33
C GLU A 175 10.34 21.35 -3.32
N ASN A 176 10.96 20.44 -4.05
CA ASN A 176 11.97 20.79 -5.06
C ASN A 176 11.31 21.52 -6.25
N CYS A 177 10.14 21.09 -6.71
CA CYS A 177 9.38 21.82 -7.73
C CYS A 177 9.00 23.22 -7.26
N VAL A 178 8.53 23.37 -6.03
CA VAL A 178 8.18 24.66 -5.41
C VAL A 178 9.38 25.60 -5.32
N LYS A 179 10.58 25.09 -4.98
CA LYS A 179 11.82 25.89 -4.96
C LYS A 179 12.13 26.50 -6.34
N ILE A 180 11.94 25.71 -7.41
CA ILE A 180 12.16 26.20 -8.78
C ILE A 180 11.09 27.24 -9.13
N LEU A 181 9.80 26.93 -8.91
CA LEU A 181 8.69 27.87 -9.17
C LEU A 181 8.92 29.23 -8.53
N LYS A 182 9.26 29.27 -7.23
CA LYS A 182 9.53 30.50 -6.49
C LYS A 182 10.74 31.29 -7.03
N LYS A 183 11.70 30.59 -7.67
CA LYS A 183 12.89 31.22 -8.26
C LYS A 183 12.61 31.82 -9.63
N VAL A 184 11.74 31.18 -10.43
CA VAL A 184 11.60 31.51 -11.86
C VAL A 184 10.30 32.25 -12.19
N CYS A 185 9.26 32.11 -11.38
CA CYS A 185 7.95 32.73 -11.60
C CYS A 185 7.69 33.82 -10.56
N THR A 186 7.41 35.03 -11.03
CA THR A 186 7.16 36.19 -10.16
C THR A 186 5.72 36.28 -9.68
N ASN A 187 4.78 35.66 -10.38
CA ASN A 187 3.35 35.74 -10.08
C ASN A 187 2.75 34.32 -10.02
N CYS A 188 3.12 33.58 -8.96
CA CYS A 188 2.64 32.20 -8.76
C CYS A 188 1.87 32.05 -7.45
N GLU A 189 0.73 31.36 -7.53
CA GLU A 189 -0.01 30.84 -6.39
C GLU A 189 0.24 29.35 -6.26
N ILE A 190 0.74 28.92 -5.11
CA ILE A 190 1.20 27.55 -4.85
C ILE A 190 0.31 26.94 -3.77
N PHE A 191 -0.40 25.89 -4.12
CA PHE A 191 -1.29 25.15 -3.22
C PHE A 191 -0.65 23.81 -2.88
N ASP A 192 -0.24 23.63 -1.63
CA ASP A 192 0.17 22.32 -1.14
C ASP A 192 -1.08 21.42 -1.01
N THR A 193 -1.23 20.54 -1.97
CA THR A 193 -2.37 19.65 -2.08
C THR A 193 -2.04 18.19 -1.81
N ILE A 194 -0.84 17.90 -1.28
CA ILE A 194 -0.51 16.57 -0.76
C ILE A 194 -1.49 16.24 0.37
N CYS A 195 -2.09 15.05 0.31
CA CYS A 195 -3.06 14.65 1.31
C CYS A 195 -2.40 14.38 2.67
N LEU A 196 -2.96 14.90 3.75
CA LEU A 196 -2.48 14.65 5.12
C LEU A 196 -2.40 13.16 5.47
N ALA A 197 -3.30 12.34 4.91
CA ALA A 197 -3.24 10.88 5.10
C ALA A 197 -2.00 10.28 4.41
N THR A 198 -1.62 10.81 3.24
CA THR A 198 -0.38 10.42 2.55
C THR A 198 0.84 10.84 3.33
N ASP A 199 0.89 12.08 3.78
CA ASP A 199 2.02 12.64 4.55
C ASP A 199 2.28 11.85 5.85
N LYS A 200 1.22 11.60 6.62
CA LYS A 200 1.29 10.77 7.84
C LYS A 200 1.78 9.34 7.55
N ARG A 201 1.27 8.72 6.49
CA ARG A 201 1.65 7.36 6.09
C ARG A 201 3.11 7.29 5.66
N GLN A 202 3.58 8.23 4.87
CA GLN A 202 4.96 8.32 4.44
C GLN A 202 5.91 8.52 5.63
N THR A 203 5.56 9.41 6.56
CA THR A 203 6.34 9.66 7.78
C THR A 203 6.40 8.43 8.68
N GLU A 204 5.26 7.76 8.92
CA GLU A 204 5.21 6.55 9.75
C GLU A 204 5.98 5.39 9.09
N ALA A 205 5.83 5.21 7.76
CA ALA A 205 6.56 4.19 7.02
C ALA A 205 8.08 4.39 7.10
N ALA A 206 8.57 5.64 6.96
CA ALA A 206 9.98 5.96 7.11
C ALA A 206 10.49 5.64 8.53
N SER A 207 9.74 6.04 9.57
CA SER A 207 10.10 5.76 10.95
C SER A 207 10.15 4.25 11.22
N LEU A 208 9.10 3.52 10.83
CA LEU A 208 9.03 2.06 11.01
C LEU A 208 10.17 1.36 10.25
N ALA A 209 10.46 1.81 9.03
CA ALA A 209 11.51 1.25 8.20
C ALA A 209 12.91 1.43 8.81
N SER A 210 13.18 2.59 9.45
CA SER A 210 14.46 2.83 10.12
C SER A 210 14.70 1.95 11.34
N GLU A 211 13.63 1.39 11.92
CA GLU A 211 13.68 0.50 13.08
C GLU A 211 13.57 -0.98 12.71
N SER A 212 13.39 -1.31 11.43
CA SER A 212 13.13 -2.66 10.94
C SER A 212 14.32 -3.24 10.19
N ASP A 213 14.53 -4.55 10.34
CA ASP A 213 15.52 -5.31 9.56
C ASP A 213 14.95 -5.67 8.18
N VAL A 214 13.61 -5.86 8.12
CA VAL A 214 12.85 -6.11 6.90
C VAL A 214 11.57 -5.28 6.90
N MET A 215 11.26 -4.65 5.78
CA MET A 215 9.98 -3.97 5.54
C MET A 215 9.14 -4.72 4.50
N VAL A 216 7.88 -4.96 4.83
CA VAL A 216 6.88 -5.48 3.90
C VAL A 216 5.91 -4.35 3.56
N VAL A 217 5.89 -3.97 2.29
CA VAL A 217 4.97 -2.97 1.75
C VAL A 217 3.87 -3.67 0.97
N ILE A 218 2.64 -3.61 1.49
CA ILE A 218 1.49 -4.29 0.88
C ILE A 218 0.74 -3.32 -0.04
N GLY A 219 0.50 -3.70 -1.28
CA GLY A 219 -0.35 -2.95 -2.20
C GLY A 219 -0.01 -3.11 -3.67
N ASP A 220 -0.98 -2.73 -4.49
CA ASP A 220 -0.95 -2.86 -5.94
C ASP A 220 0.24 -2.12 -6.57
N ARG A 221 0.83 -2.75 -7.58
CA ARG A 221 2.03 -2.25 -8.30
C ARG A 221 1.77 -0.96 -9.06
N THR A 222 0.54 -0.73 -9.47
CA THR A 222 0.14 0.46 -10.21
C THR A 222 -0.18 1.65 -9.30
N SER A 223 -0.40 1.39 -8.00
CA SER A 223 -0.71 2.43 -7.01
C SER A 223 0.46 3.37 -6.78
N SER A 224 0.29 4.65 -7.09
CA SER A 224 1.29 5.69 -6.86
C SER A 224 1.72 5.77 -5.39
N ASN A 225 0.76 5.70 -4.46
CA ASN A 225 1.06 5.73 -3.04
C ASN A 225 1.88 4.51 -2.59
N THR A 226 1.61 3.30 -3.12
CA THR A 226 2.40 2.11 -2.81
C THR A 226 3.83 2.23 -3.33
N GLN A 227 4.00 2.71 -4.58
CA GLN A 227 5.32 2.93 -5.17
C GLN A 227 6.16 3.91 -4.34
N GLU A 228 5.56 5.01 -3.87
CA GLU A 228 6.23 5.99 -3.02
C GLU A 228 6.61 5.41 -1.66
N LEU A 229 5.75 4.60 -1.03
CA LEU A 229 6.09 3.90 0.22
C LEU A 229 7.27 2.95 0.05
N VAL A 230 7.34 2.21 -1.05
CA VAL A 230 8.50 1.34 -1.36
C VAL A 230 9.76 2.17 -1.47
N ALA A 231 9.72 3.29 -2.22
CA ALA A 231 10.88 4.17 -2.38
C ALA A 231 11.37 4.74 -1.04
N ILE A 232 10.45 5.22 -0.20
CA ILE A 232 10.76 5.75 1.13
C ILE A 232 11.35 4.67 2.03
N CYS A 233 10.72 3.50 2.13
CA CYS A 233 11.23 2.40 2.95
C CYS A 233 12.62 1.96 2.48
N SER A 234 12.82 1.83 1.17
CA SER A 234 14.11 1.40 0.59
C SER A 234 15.25 2.40 0.80
N SER A 235 14.95 3.66 1.10
CA SER A 235 15.96 4.66 1.41
C SER A 235 16.58 4.51 2.79
N VAL A 236 15.93 3.78 3.72
CA VAL A 236 16.35 3.69 5.14
C VAL A 236 16.37 2.25 5.68
N CYS A 237 15.68 1.29 5.08
CA CYS A 237 15.67 -0.11 5.47
C CYS A 237 16.51 -0.93 4.48
N PRO A 238 17.39 -1.84 4.96
CA PRO A 238 18.27 -2.63 4.08
C PRO A 238 17.51 -3.63 3.21
N LYS A 239 16.33 -4.08 3.66
CA LYS A 239 15.54 -5.10 2.97
C LYS A 239 14.07 -4.72 2.91
N VAL A 240 13.58 -4.44 1.71
CA VAL A 240 12.19 -4.07 1.46
C VAL A 240 11.59 -5.00 0.42
N ILE A 241 10.48 -5.63 0.75
CA ILE A 241 9.68 -6.42 -0.20
C ILE A 241 8.33 -5.74 -0.39
N ARG A 242 7.83 -5.80 -1.64
CA ARG A 242 6.47 -5.40 -1.96
C ARG A 242 5.67 -6.62 -2.38
N VAL A 243 4.46 -6.75 -1.82
CA VAL A 243 3.52 -7.82 -2.13
C VAL A 243 2.13 -7.25 -2.36
N GLU A 244 1.35 -7.87 -3.24
CA GLU A 244 -0.05 -7.50 -3.45
C GLU A 244 -1.00 -8.33 -2.59
N ASN A 245 -0.60 -9.56 -2.25
CA ASN A 245 -1.35 -10.50 -1.42
C ASN A 245 -0.41 -11.40 -0.62
N ALA A 246 -0.97 -12.31 0.18
CA ALA A 246 -0.20 -13.23 1.00
C ALA A 246 0.57 -14.29 0.19
N GLU A 247 0.14 -14.63 -1.02
CA GLU A 247 0.78 -15.66 -1.85
C GLU A 247 2.14 -15.20 -2.39
N GLU A 248 2.29 -13.90 -2.64
CA GLU A 248 3.53 -13.30 -3.15
C GLU A 248 4.66 -13.18 -2.11
N ILE A 249 4.41 -13.51 -0.83
CA ILE A 249 5.44 -13.37 0.20
C ILE A 249 6.49 -14.46 0.01
N ASP A 250 7.72 -14.06 -0.27
CA ASP A 250 8.88 -14.91 -0.10
C ASP A 250 9.29 -14.94 1.38
N LEU A 251 8.88 -16.01 2.06
CA LEU A 251 9.11 -16.20 3.49
C LEU A 251 10.61 -16.34 3.84
N SER A 252 11.44 -16.73 2.87
CA SER A 252 12.90 -16.79 3.08
C SER A 252 13.50 -15.41 3.40
N VAL A 253 12.83 -14.36 2.93
CA VAL A 253 13.25 -12.96 3.10
C VAL A 253 13.15 -12.52 4.56
N ILE A 254 12.19 -13.05 5.33
CA ILE A 254 11.96 -12.70 6.74
C ILE A 254 12.73 -13.60 7.71
N ARG A 255 13.34 -14.68 7.21
CA ARG A 255 14.11 -15.62 8.03
C ARG A 255 15.29 -14.94 8.69
N GLY A 256 15.40 -15.06 10.01
CA GLY A 256 16.48 -14.44 10.79
C GLY A 256 16.34 -12.95 11.08
N ALA A 257 15.23 -12.32 10.63
CA ALA A 257 14.93 -10.93 10.98
C ALA A 257 14.36 -10.86 12.42
N GLU A 258 14.87 -9.94 13.24
CA GLU A 258 14.37 -9.70 14.58
C GLU A 258 13.21 -8.71 14.61
N ARG A 259 13.22 -7.74 13.68
CA ARG A 259 12.24 -6.66 13.59
C ARG A 259 11.71 -6.57 12.17
N ILE A 260 10.42 -6.87 12.01
CA ILE A 260 9.74 -6.85 10.73
C ILE A 260 8.66 -5.79 10.76
N GLY A 261 8.78 -4.79 9.90
CA GLY A 261 7.77 -3.75 9.72
C GLY A 261 6.82 -4.08 8.57
N ILE A 262 5.53 -3.81 8.77
CA ILE A 262 4.52 -3.94 7.72
C ILE A 262 3.86 -2.58 7.53
N THR A 263 3.84 -2.09 6.31
CA THR A 263 3.00 -0.95 5.90
C THR A 263 2.16 -1.32 4.68
N ALA A 264 1.13 -0.53 4.38
CA ALA A 264 0.26 -0.81 3.25
C ALA A 264 -0.19 0.47 2.56
N GLY A 265 -0.39 0.38 1.25
CA GLY A 265 -0.91 1.46 0.43
C GLY A 265 -2.32 1.90 0.85
N ALA A 266 -2.68 3.13 0.49
CA ALA A 266 -3.99 3.73 0.78
C ALA A 266 -5.17 3.01 0.09
N SER A 267 -4.90 2.19 -0.91
CA SER A 267 -5.84 1.36 -1.65
C SER A 267 -5.80 -0.13 -1.26
N THR A 268 -5.11 -0.49 -0.17
CA THR A 268 -4.99 -1.87 0.30
C THR A 268 -6.07 -2.15 1.36
N PRO A 269 -6.96 -3.14 1.14
CA PRO A 269 -7.99 -3.46 2.11
C PRO A 269 -7.45 -4.21 3.34
N ASP A 270 -8.15 -4.07 4.46
CA ASP A 270 -7.73 -4.62 5.76
C ASP A 270 -7.61 -6.16 5.75
N TRP A 271 -8.42 -6.86 4.93
CA TRP A 271 -8.34 -8.32 4.86
C TRP A 271 -7.02 -8.80 4.25
N ILE A 272 -6.49 -8.13 3.21
CA ILE A 272 -5.18 -8.48 2.63
C ILE A 272 -4.06 -8.26 3.66
N ILE A 273 -4.13 -7.17 4.43
CA ILE A 273 -3.14 -6.90 5.48
C ILE A 273 -3.16 -8.00 6.55
N LYS A 274 -4.36 -8.47 6.93
CA LYS A 274 -4.54 -9.54 7.91
C LYS A 274 -4.01 -10.88 7.39
N GLU A 275 -4.28 -11.22 6.13
CA GLU A 275 -3.78 -12.44 5.48
C GLU A 275 -2.25 -12.45 5.40
N VAL A 276 -1.64 -11.35 4.94
CA VAL A 276 -0.19 -11.19 4.87
C VAL A 276 0.44 -11.35 6.26
N LYS A 277 -0.09 -10.64 7.25
CA LYS A 277 0.37 -10.73 8.64
C LYS A 277 0.20 -12.14 9.21
N GLY A 278 -0.94 -12.79 8.94
CA GLY A 278 -1.25 -14.15 9.40
C GLY A 278 -0.22 -15.15 8.89
N LYS A 279 -0.02 -15.19 7.57
CA LYS A 279 0.95 -16.08 6.92
C LYS A 279 2.38 -15.89 7.47
N MET A 280 2.82 -14.63 7.65
CA MET A 280 4.13 -14.35 8.23
C MET A 280 4.23 -14.82 9.68
N SER A 281 3.17 -14.64 10.49
CA SER A 281 3.18 -15.02 11.90
C SER A 281 3.17 -16.54 12.11
N GLU A 282 2.49 -17.27 11.25
CA GLU A 282 2.52 -18.75 11.24
C GLU A 282 3.91 -19.27 10.91
N GLU A 283 4.55 -18.71 9.88
CA GLU A 283 5.87 -19.14 9.46
C GLU A 283 6.95 -18.82 10.51
N ILE A 284 6.89 -17.65 11.15
CA ILE A 284 7.80 -17.31 12.25
C ILE A 284 7.69 -18.32 13.37
N LYS A 285 6.48 -18.77 13.74
CA LYS A 285 6.27 -19.83 14.73
C LYS A 285 6.85 -21.17 14.30
N ASN A 286 6.71 -21.53 13.01
CA ASN A 286 7.26 -22.75 12.46
C ASN A 286 8.80 -22.75 12.52
N PHE A 287 9.45 -21.65 12.12
CA PHE A 287 10.91 -21.52 12.22
C PHE A 287 11.42 -21.60 13.67
N GLU A 288 10.69 -21.01 14.62
CA GLU A 288 11.05 -21.07 16.04
C GLU A 288 10.81 -22.49 16.61
N GLY A 289 9.79 -23.22 16.13
CA GLY A 289 9.50 -24.60 16.49
C GLY A 289 10.57 -25.56 15.96
N GLU A 290 10.99 -25.45 14.71
CA GLU A 290 12.08 -26.25 14.12
C GLU A 290 13.41 -26.04 14.86
N SER A 291 13.74 -24.78 15.20
CA SER A 291 14.93 -24.47 15.97
C SER A 291 14.91 -25.08 17.37
N PHE A 292 13.77 -25.17 18.03
CA PHE A 292 13.63 -25.79 19.34
C PHE A 292 13.70 -27.30 19.26
N GLU A 293 13.07 -27.96 18.27
CA GLU A 293 13.18 -29.41 18.07
C GLU A 293 14.59 -29.85 17.67
N GLU A 294 15.27 -29.12 16.77
CA GLU A 294 16.66 -29.42 16.40
C GLU A 294 17.61 -29.21 17.59
N LEU A 295 17.43 -28.17 18.39
CA LEU A 295 18.18 -27.97 19.64
C LEU A 295 17.89 -29.06 20.66
N LEU A 296 16.65 -29.53 20.77
CA LEU A 296 16.26 -30.61 21.64
C LEU A 296 16.90 -31.96 21.17
N LEU A 297 16.83 -32.22 19.87
CA LEU A 297 17.44 -33.43 19.27
C LEU A 297 18.98 -33.46 19.39
N SER A 298 19.61 -32.29 19.23
CA SER A 298 21.07 -32.17 19.36
C SER A 298 21.55 -32.23 20.82
N SER A 299 20.68 -31.92 21.78
CA SER A 299 21.00 -32.02 23.22
C SER A 299 20.79 -33.42 23.80
N LEU A 300 20.10 -34.30 23.08
CA LEU A 300 19.85 -35.67 23.51
C LEU A 300 21.08 -36.53 23.24
N LYS A 301 21.72 -37.02 24.30
CA LYS A 301 22.82 -37.98 24.20
C LYS A 301 22.34 -39.31 23.60
N THR A 302 22.95 -39.72 22.51
CA THR A 302 22.78 -41.06 21.93
C THR A 302 23.91 -41.97 22.44
N PHE A 303 23.56 -43.17 22.95
CA PHE A 303 24.50 -44.15 23.42
C PHE A 303 24.51 -45.34 22.46
N ASN A 304 25.69 -45.88 22.22
CA ASN A 304 25.88 -47.08 21.43
C ASN A 304 26.16 -48.31 22.32
N ASN A 305 25.97 -49.49 21.76
CA ASN A 305 26.24 -50.71 22.48
C ASN A 305 27.74 -50.80 22.85
N GLY A 306 28.02 -50.97 24.16
CA GLY A 306 29.38 -51.00 24.70
C GLY A 306 29.85 -49.68 25.35
N ASP A 307 29.09 -48.61 25.26
CA ASP A 307 29.42 -47.34 25.91
C ASP A 307 29.29 -47.46 27.45
N LYS A 308 30.26 -46.91 28.17
CA LYS A 308 30.17 -46.79 29.63
C LYS A 308 29.41 -45.52 29.99
N VAL A 309 28.28 -45.68 30.66
CA VAL A 309 27.40 -44.59 31.03
C VAL A 309 27.25 -44.49 32.53
N VAL A 310 27.00 -43.29 33.03
CA VAL A 310 26.63 -43.02 34.43
C VAL A 310 25.19 -42.53 34.43
N GLY A 311 24.34 -43.17 35.18
CA GLY A 311 22.93 -42.83 35.29
C GLY A 311 22.48 -42.72 36.74
N VAL A 312 21.30 -42.13 36.92
CA VAL A 312 20.64 -42.00 38.23
C VAL A 312 19.52 -43.03 38.34
N ILE A 313 19.52 -43.86 39.40
CA ILE A 313 18.44 -44.83 39.65
C ILE A 313 17.15 -44.02 39.92
N THR A 314 16.12 -44.24 39.12
CA THR A 314 14.81 -43.57 39.24
C THR A 314 13.75 -44.47 39.88
N ALA A 315 13.87 -45.80 39.72
CA ALA A 315 12.96 -46.75 40.32
C ALA A 315 13.63 -48.12 40.47
N ILE A 316 13.24 -48.88 41.50
CA ILE A 316 13.59 -50.28 41.71
C ILE A 316 12.27 -51.06 41.72
N THR A 317 12.07 -51.92 40.73
CA THR A 317 10.88 -52.77 40.63
C THR A 317 11.23 -54.24 41.01
N PRO A 318 10.28 -55.13 41.16
CA PRO A 318 10.60 -56.54 41.44
C PRO A 318 11.36 -57.28 40.32
N SER A 319 11.42 -56.72 39.09
CA SER A 319 12.04 -57.33 37.91
C SER A 319 13.29 -56.64 37.39
N ASP A 320 13.44 -55.35 37.66
CA ASP A 320 14.50 -54.51 37.10
C ASP A 320 14.78 -53.23 37.91
N ILE A 321 15.93 -52.62 37.61
CA ILE A 321 16.30 -51.29 38.12
C ILE A 321 16.20 -50.32 36.95
N GLN A 322 15.42 -49.26 37.10
CA GLN A 322 15.29 -48.20 36.09
C GLN A 322 16.31 -47.08 36.38
N VAL A 323 17.00 -46.68 35.31
CA VAL A 323 18.10 -45.69 35.40
C VAL A 323 17.86 -44.57 34.40
N ASP A 324 17.84 -43.35 34.86
CA ASP A 324 17.88 -42.17 33.98
C ASP A 324 19.33 -41.94 33.55
N LEU A 325 19.55 -42.01 32.24
CA LEU A 325 20.84 -41.81 31.60
C LEU A 325 21.01 -40.39 31.06
N GLY A 326 20.02 -39.53 31.27
CA GLY A 326 19.96 -38.19 30.63
C GLY A 326 19.88 -38.25 29.11
N ALA A 327 19.23 -39.33 28.57
CA ALA A 327 19.05 -39.59 27.15
C ALA A 327 17.56 -39.75 26.79
N LYS A 328 17.27 -40.00 25.52
CA LYS A 328 15.90 -40.18 25.01
C LYS A 328 15.19 -41.40 25.63
N TYR A 329 15.96 -42.42 26.09
CA TYR A 329 15.45 -43.64 26.65
C TYR A 329 16.00 -43.87 28.05
N ALA A 330 15.18 -44.42 28.93
CA ALA A 330 15.64 -44.88 30.24
C ALA A 330 16.42 -46.22 30.09
N GLY A 331 17.44 -46.39 30.88
CA GLY A 331 18.14 -47.69 31.01
C GLY A 331 17.38 -48.62 31.93
N TYR A 332 17.39 -49.92 31.64
CA TYR A 332 16.80 -50.97 32.46
C TYR A 332 17.87 -52.01 32.75
N ILE A 333 18.12 -52.33 34.02
CA ILE A 333 19.05 -53.38 34.45
C ILE A 333 18.22 -54.49 35.06
N PRO A 334 18.09 -55.65 34.38
CA PRO A 334 17.35 -56.79 34.93
C PRO A 334 18.14 -57.45 36.11
N TYR A 335 17.44 -57.93 37.10
CA TYR A 335 18.06 -58.59 38.25
C TYR A 335 18.81 -59.90 37.87
N SER A 336 18.75 -60.40 36.64
CA SER A 336 19.49 -61.52 36.14
C SER A 336 20.93 -61.19 35.73
N GLU A 337 21.29 -59.94 35.72
CA GLU A 337 22.63 -59.42 35.49
C GLU A 337 23.20 -58.85 36.81
#